data_8b25a89310b4d448251884f96d47e20e
#
_entry.id   8b25a89310b4d448251884f96d47e20e
#
_cell.length_a   1.000
_cell.length_b   1.000
_cell.length_c   1.000
_cell.angle_alpha   90.00
_cell.angle_beta   90.00
_cell.angle_gamma   90.00
#
_symmetry.space_group_name_H-M   'P 1'
#
loop_
_entity.id
_entity.type
_entity.pdbx_description
1 polymer ?
#
loop_
_entity_poly.entity_id
_entity_poly.type
_entity_poly.pdbx_seq_one_letter_code
_entity_poly.pdbx_strand_id
1 'polypeptide(L)'
;MKLKDLTHISQEVREKVYERDSYSGCPCCIYCGRPYVEIHHFIERSRGGKGIEQNLVCLCKKCHTKIHNGDTDIQNFIREYLSDQYEGWDEESLIARKG
;
A
#
# COMPACT_ATOMS: atom_id res chain seq x y z
N MET A 1 9.12 14.75 -15.06
CA MET A 1 8.93 14.39 -13.64
C MET A 1 9.88 13.25 -13.25
N LYS A 2 10.58 13.40 -12.15
CA LYS A 2 11.51 12.37 -11.69
C LYS A 2 10.74 11.19 -11.11
N LEU A 3 11.31 9.99 -11.22
CA LEU A 3 10.68 8.77 -10.71
C LEU A 3 10.33 8.89 -9.22
N LYS A 4 11.21 9.49 -8.41
CA LYS A 4 10.96 9.64 -6.97
C LYS A 4 9.71 10.48 -6.67
N ASP A 5 9.35 11.42 -7.56
CA ASP A 5 8.15 12.24 -7.38
C ASP A 5 6.89 11.42 -7.58
N LEU A 6 6.95 10.43 -8.49
CA LEU A 6 5.81 9.53 -8.76
C LEU A 6 5.65 8.47 -7.68
N THR A 7 6.72 8.12 -6.97
CA THR A 7 6.69 7.11 -5.90
C THR A 7 6.48 7.72 -4.52
N HIS A 8 6.62 9.05 -4.41
CA HIS A 8 6.42 9.75 -3.14
C HIS A 8 4.95 9.76 -2.72
N ILE A 9 4.69 9.63 -1.44
CA ILE A 9 3.34 9.67 -0.88
C ILE A 9 3.06 11.09 -0.40
N SER A 10 2.08 11.76 -1.03
CA SER A 10 1.66 13.09 -0.57
C SER A 10 0.88 12.97 0.75
N GLN A 11 0.79 14.08 1.48
CA GLN A 11 0.00 14.09 2.72
C GLN A 11 -1.47 13.79 2.44
N GLU A 12 -2.00 14.30 1.35
CA GLU A 12 -3.39 14.04 0.95
C GLU A 12 -3.65 12.54 0.73
N VAL A 13 -2.76 11.87 0.01
CA VAL A 13 -2.89 10.43 -0.24
C VAL A 13 -2.73 9.65 1.06
N ARG A 14 -1.79 10.05 1.90
CA ARG A 14 -1.55 9.42 3.20
C ARG A 14 -2.82 9.43 4.05
N GLU A 15 -3.49 10.57 4.11
CA GLU A 15 -4.73 10.71 4.86
C GLU A 15 -5.83 9.80 4.30
N LYS A 16 -5.95 9.71 2.99
CA LYS A 16 -6.93 8.84 2.34
C LYS A 16 -6.70 7.36 2.68
N VAL A 17 -5.43 6.94 2.69
CA VAL A 17 -5.07 5.55 3.02
C VAL A 17 -5.39 5.25 4.48
N TYR A 18 -5.03 6.15 5.40
CA TYR A 18 -5.33 5.97 6.82
C TYR A 18 -6.84 5.89 7.05
N GLU A 19 -7.61 6.76 6.42
CA GLU A 19 -9.06 6.76 6.55
C GLU A 19 -9.68 5.47 6.01
N ARG A 20 -9.26 5.03 4.83
CA ARG A 20 -9.76 3.81 4.21
C ARG A 20 -9.47 2.57 5.07
N ASP A 21 -8.26 2.49 5.64
CA ASP A 21 -7.79 1.33 6.40
C ASP A 21 -8.01 1.48 7.91
N SER A 22 -9.03 2.24 8.30
CA SER A 22 -9.36 2.48 9.71
C SER A 22 -10.49 1.58 10.18
N TYR A 23 -10.44 1.24 11.47
CA TYR A 23 -11.53 0.58 12.16
C TYR A 23 -11.88 1.44 13.38
N SER A 24 -13.14 1.85 13.48
CA SER A 24 -13.62 2.76 14.54
C SER A 24 -12.75 4.02 14.67
N GLY A 25 -12.34 4.60 13.54
CA GLY A 25 -11.57 5.84 13.52
C GLY A 25 -10.08 5.67 13.76
N CYS A 26 -9.59 4.45 13.92
CA CYS A 26 -8.17 4.17 14.17
C CYS A 26 -7.57 3.39 12.99
N PRO A 27 -6.52 3.90 12.33
CA PRO A 27 -5.85 3.15 11.27
C PRO A 27 -5.31 1.83 11.81
N CYS A 28 -5.59 0.74 11.10
CA CYS A 28 -5.23 -0.61 11.52
C CYS A 28 -4.58 -1.37 10.37
N CYS A 29 -3.76 -2.37 10.73
CA CYS A 29 -3.18 -3.28 9.76
C CYS A 29 -4.32 -4.02 9.04
N ILE A 30 -4.31 -3.99 7.71
CA ILE A 30 -5.38 -4.64 6.93
C ILE A 30 -5.35 -6.16 7.06
N TYR A 31 -4.22 -6.73 7.46
CA TYR A 31 -4.07 -8.19 7.56
C TYR A 31 -4.40 -8.72 8.95
N CYS A 32 -3.79 -8.15 10.00
CA CYS A 32 -3.96 -8.67 11.37
C CYS A 32 -4.81 -7.79 12.28
N GLY A 33 -5.17 -6.57 11.84
CA GLY A 33 -6.03 -5.66 12.59
C GLY A 33 -5.36 -4.88 13.71
N ARG A 34 -4.05 -4.99 13.88
CA ARG A 34 -3.33 -4.26 14.94
C ARG A 34 -3.23 -2.77 14.64
N PRO A 35 -3.26 -1.92 15.67
CA PRO A 35 -2.97 -0.49 15.50
C PRO A 35 -1.46 -0.25 15.34
N TYR A 36 -1.05 1.02 15.26
CA TYR A 36 0.35 1.41 15.07
C TYR A 36 0.89 0.90 13.74
N VAL A 37 0.31 1.44 12.68
CA VAL A 37 0.61 1.01 11.32
C VAL A 37 1.51 2.00 10.60
N GLU A 38 2.16 1.52 9.57
CA GLU A 38 2.88 2.34 8.60
C GLU A 38 2.32 2.06 7.23
N ILE A 39 2.52 2.98 6.29
CA ILE A 39 2.03 2.81 4.93
C ILE A 39 3.05 2.00 4.14
N HIS A 40 2.57 0.92 3.52
CA HIS A 40 3.38 0.00 2.73
C HIS A 40 3.03 0.14 1.25
N HIS A 41 4.05 0.24 0.40
CA HIS A 41 3.87 0.18 -1.06
C HIS A 41 3.72 -1.28 -1.48
N PHE A 42 2.58 -1.64 -2.08
CA PHE A 42 2.37 -3.00 -2.59
C PHE A 42 3.41 -3.33 -3.67
N ILE A 43 3.56 -2.46 -4.66
CA ILE A 43 4.72 -2.51 -5.56
C ILE A 43 5.76 -1.59 -4.94
N GLU A 44 6.94 -2.12 -4.62
CA GLU A 44 7.98 -1.39 -3.91
C GLU A 44 8.44 -0.14 -4.68
N ARG A 45 8.83 0.90 -3.93
CA ARG A 45 9.35 2.14 -4.52
C ARG A 45 10.55 1.87 -5.42
N SER A 46 11.43 0.94 -5.03
CA SER A 46 12.61 0.56 -5.80
C SER A 46 12.25 -0.02 -7.16
N ARG A 47 11.04 -0.55 -7.31
CA ARG A 47 10.53 -1.08 -8.57
C ARG A 47 9.62 -0.09 -9.28
N GLY A 48 9.61 1.15 -8.85
CA GLY A 48 8.77 2.18 -9.44
C GLY A 48 7.35 2.23 -8.90
N GLY A 49 7.09 1.60 -7.74
CA GLY A 49 5.76 1.62 -7.14
C GLY A 49 5.28 3.03 -6.83
N LYS A 50 4.15 3.41 -7.41
CA LYS A 50 3.60 4.76 -7.27
C LYS A 50 3.10 5.02 -5.85
N GLY A 51 3.19 6.31 -5.43
CA GLY A 51 2.64 6.75 -4.14
C GLY A 51 1.17 7.13 -4.25
N ILE A 52 0.36 6.24 -4.78
CA ILE A 52 -1.09 6.44 -4.95
C ILE A 52 -1.85 5.46 -4.08
N GLU A 53 -3.07 5.82 -3.69
CA GLU A 53 -3.87 5.00 -2.77
C GLU A 53 -4.09 3.57 -3.28
N GLN A 54 -4.12 3.38 -4.60
CA GLN A 54 -4.31 2.06 -5.21
C GLN A 54 -3.10 1.13 -5.03
N ASN A 55 -1.96 1.67 -4.61
CA ASN A 55 -0.73 0.90 -4.38
C ASN A 55 -0.31 0.89 -2.90
N LEU A 56 -1.11 1.47 -2.02
CA LEU A 56 -0.72 1.69 -0.63
C LEU A 56 -1.70 1.02 0.33
N VAL A 57 -1.17 0.42 1.39
CA VAL A 57 -1.98 -0.17 2.46
C VAL A 57 -1.33 0.08 3.81
N CYS A 58 -2.13 0.04 4.86
CA CYS A 58 -1.63 0.12 6.23
C CYS A 58 -1.27 -1.29 6.71
N LEU A 59 -0.03 -1.45 7.17
CA LEU A 59 0.43 -2.69 7.77
C LEU A 59 1.14 -2.39 9.08
N CYS A 60 0.97 -3.26 10.07
CA CYS A 60 1.76 -3.16 11.28
C CYS A 60 3.20 -3.61 10.97
N LYS A 61 4.14 -3.22 11.82
CA LYS A 61 5.55 -3.53 11.63
C LYS A 61 5.81 -5.03 11.47
N LYS A 62 5.09 -5.85 12.21
CA LYS A 62 5.24 -7.30 12.16
C LYS A 62 4.88 -7.86 10.79
N CYS A 63 3.73 -7.45 10.24
CA CYS A 63 3.31 -7.90 8.91
C CYS A 63 4.21 -7.36 7.82
N HIS A 64 4.65 -6.11 7.94
CA HIS A 64 5.59 -5.49 7.01
C HIS A 64 6.91 -6.28 6.96
N THR A 65 7.41 -6.65 8.14
CA THR A 65 8.63 -7.48 8.25
C THR A 65 8.45 -8.84 7.60
N LYS A 66 7.29 -9.47 7.79
CA LYS A 66 7.00 -10.76 7.16
C LYS A 66 7.06 -10.69 5.64
N ILE A 67 6.53 -9.61 5.06
CA ILE A 67 6.58 -9.42 3.60
C ILE A 67 8.03 -9.30 3.14
N HIS A 68 8.85 -8.52 3.86
CA HIS A 68 10.28 -8.40 3.53
C HIS A 68 11.01 -9.74 3.60
N ASN A 69 10.51 -10.65 4.43
CA ASN A 69 11.07 -11.99 4.56
C ASN A 69 10.44 -13.01 3.59
N GLY A 70 9.64 -12.53 2.63
CA GLY A 70 9.10 -13.36 1.56
C GLY A 70 7.74 -13.99 1.81
N ASP A 71 6.96 -13.48 2.77
CA ASP A 71 5.62 -14.00 3.03
C ASP A 71 4.69 -13.69 1.86
N THR A 72 4.32 -14.71 1.11
CA THR A 72 3.46 -14.57 -0.07
C THR A 72 1.98 -14.51 0.29
N ASP A 73 1.58 -15.02 1.45
CA ASP A 73 0.18 -15.01 1.88
C ASP A 73 -0.30 -13.58 2.13
N ILE A 74 0.53 -12.78 2.81
CA ILE A 74 0.19 -11.37 3.07
C ILE A 74 0.16 -10.59 1.77
N GLN A 75 1.12 -10.84 0.88
CA GLN A 75 1.19 -10.17 -0.41
C GLN A 75 -0.06 -10.47 -1.25
N ASN A 76 -0.50 -11.71 -1.28
CA ASN A 76 -1.71 -12.10 -1.99
C ASN A 76 -2.96 -11.48 -1.35
N PHE A 77 -3.00 -11.39 -0.03
CA PHE A 77 -4.09 -10.74 0.68
C PHE A 77 -4.20 -9.26 0.28
N ILE A 78 -3.06 -8.57 0.22
CA ILE A 78 -3.04 -7.15 -0.18
C ILE A 78 -3.57 -7.00 -1.61
N ARG A 79 -3.15 -7.87 -2.51
CA ARG A 79 -3.59 -7.85 -3.91
C ARG A 79 -5.11 -7.95 -3.98
N GLU A 80 -5.70 -8.89 -3.28
CA GLU A 80 -7.15 -9.07 -3.25
C GLU A 80 -7.85 -7.86 -2.61
N TYR A 81 -7.30 -7.37 -1.50
CA TYR A 81 -7.86 -6.21 -0.81
C TYR A 81 -7.94 -5.00 -1.73
N LEU A 82 -6.83 -4.68 -2.41
CA LEU A 82 -6.79 -3.51 -3.30
C LEU A 82 -7.68 -3.69 -4.52
N SER A 83 -7.72 -4.89 -5.09
CA SER A 83 -8.58 -5.15 -6.24
C SER A 83 -10.06 -5.04 -5.87
N ASP A 84 -10.43 -5.35 -4.63
CA ASP A 84 -11.79 -5.19 -4.15
C ASP A 84 -12.15 -3.74 -3.88
N GLN A 85 -11.16 -2.91 -3.51
CA GLN A 85 -11.40 -1.50 -3.22
C GLN A 85 -11.58 -0.64 -4.47
N TYR A 86 -10.99 -1.02 -5.58
CA TYR A 86 -10.95 -0.18 -6.78
C TYR A 86 -11.35 -0.98 -8.02
N GLU A 87 -12.40 -0.52 -8.69
CA GLU A 87 -12.84 -1.13 -9.94
C GLU A 87 -11.76 -0.93 -11.01
N GLY A 88 -11.48 -1.98 -11.76
CA GLY A 88 -10.47 -1.93 -12.81
C GLY A 88 -9.03 -1.90 -12.30
N TRP A 89 -8.82 -2.21 -11.02
CA TRP A 89 -7.48 -2.23 -10.44
C TRP A 89 -6.59 -3.25 -11.15
N ASP A 90 -5.34 -2.84 -11.47
CA ASP A 90 -4.37 -3.73 -12.09
C ASP A 90 -2.96 -3.31 -11.68
N GLU A 91 -2.07 -4.29 -11.53
CA GLU A 91 -0.72 -4.06 -11.04
C GLU A 91 0.14 -3.22 -11.97
N GLU A 92 -0.04 -3.36 -13.28
CA GLU A 92 0.75 -2.61 -14.26
C GLU A 92 0.59 -1.11 -14.10
N SER A 93 -0.62 -0.66 -13.78
CA SER A 93 -0.90 0.76 -13.62
C SER A 93 -0.28 1.36 -12.36
N LEU A 94 0.20 0.51 -11.43
CA LEU A 94 0.80 0.95 -10.17
C LEU A 94 2.29 1.26 -10.30
N ILE A 95 2.88 0.96 -11.46
CA ILE A 95 4.31 1.13 -11.68
C ILE A 95 4.55 2.40 -12.48
N ALA A 96 5.35 3.32 -11.90
CA ALA A 96 5.76 4.53 -12.60
C ALA A 96 6.80 4.16 -13.64
N ARG A 97 6.57 4.60 -14.88
CA ARG A 97 7.50 4.33 -15.96
C ARG A 97 8.19 5.62 -16.38
N LYS A 98 9.48 5.53 -16.63
CA LYS A 98 10.27 6.62 -17.14
C LYS A 98 9.90 6.77 -18.62
N GLY A 99 9.20 7.78 -18.88
CA GLY A 99 8.63 8.13 -20.10
C GLY A 99 8.98 8.30 -21.34
#